data_fb188d0cadf027f362f5cb985d5e7b0d
#
_entry.id   fb188d0cadf027f362f5cb985d5e7b0d
#
_cell.length_a   1.000
_cell.length_b   1.000
_cell.length_c   1.000
_cell.angle_alpha   90.00
_cell.angle_beta   90.00
_cell.angle_gamma   90.00
#
_symmetry.space_group_name_H-M   'P 1'
#
loop_
_entity.id
_entity.type
_entity.pdbx_description
1 polymer ?
#
loop_
_entity_poly.entity_id
_entity_poly.type
_entity_poly.pdbx_seq_one_letter_code
_entity_poly.pdbx_strand_id
1 'polypeptide(L)'
;MDWERILCCAHRRCGWRRKAIFITNKHVLEGNDTIVLRLNRKENKGVSEIDAHLKSGVDNLYFVHPDNDVDIAVLPLRGDFITKEELDYSAFDIDNNAMDSASLRDAGVDEGALVHMLGFPMGLVNSSSTLPICRLGCVARLSDAQIAETKNILVDIQNFPGNSGSPIVTRPEIISISGTKSLSRSMLLGIVHSYIPYHETLRNTQTNEIVEVRSENSGIAMVHPVELIREVVDLFVKRYQG
;
A
#
# COMPACT_ATOMS: atom_id res chain seq x y z
N MET A 1 -20.34 1.02 7.54
CA MET A 1 -19.82 1.58 6.26
C MET A 1 -18.37 1.89 6.50
N ASP A 2 -17.50 1.01 6.04
CA ASP A 2 -16.09 1.14 6.26
C ASP A 2 -15.49 2.07 5.22
N TRP A 3 -15.16 3.28 5.63
CA TRP A 3 -14.53 4.34 4.85
C TRP A 3 -13.04 4.03 4.56
N GLU A 4 -12.75 2.80 4.29
CA GLU A 4 -11.39 2.38 4.09
C GLU A 4 -11.05 2.48 2.61
N ARG A 5 -10.27 3.55 2.19
CA ARG A 5 -8.91 3.24 1.87
C ARG A 5 -8.49 3.25 0.43
N ILE A 6 -8.04 4.38 0.01
CA ILE A 6 -7.50 4.45 -1.32
C ILE A 6 -6.28 5.31 -1.32
N LEU A 7 -5.14 4.69 -1.50
CA LEU A 7 -3.97 5.47 -1.77
C LEU A 7 -2.82 4.75 -2.47
N CYS A 8 -3.08 3.82 -3.33
CA CYS A 8 -2.05 3.49 -4.30
C CYS A 8 -2.66 3.46 -5.69
N CYS A 9 -2.70 4.61 -6.36
CA CYS A 9 -2.89 4.63 -7.80
C CYS A 9 -1.52 4.45 -8.45
N ALA A 10 -1.41 3.50 -9.35
CA ALA A 10 -0.22 3.32 -10.16
C ALA A 10 -0.54 3.62 -11.62
N HIS A 11 0.43 4.20 -12.32
CA HIS A 11 0.39 4.32 -13.76
C HIS A 11 1.38 3.31 -14.35
N ARG A 12 0.94 2.55 -15.33
CA ARG A 12 1.81 1.76 -16.18
C ARG A 12 1.58 2.10 -17.65
N ARG A 13 2.65 2.14 -18.41
CA ARG A 13 2.56 2.27 -19.86
C ARG A 13 2.04 0.95 -20.45
N CYS A 14 0.88 1.04 -21.10
CA CYS A 14 0.31 -0.04 -21.89
C CYS A 14 0.22 0.46 -23.34
N GLY A 15 1.21 0.13 -24.17
CA GLY A 15 1.35 0.73 -25.48
C GLY A 15 1.58 2.26 -25.39
N TRP A 16 0.81 3.04 -26.14
CA TRP A 16 0.91 4.51 -26.21
C TRP A 16 0.10 5.24 -25.13
N ARG A 17 -0.66 4.54 -24.26
CA ARG A 17 -1.52 5.15 -23.24
C ARG A 17 -1.11 4.71 -21.84
N ARG A 18 -1.10 5.66 -20.89
CA ARG A 18 -1.01 5.37 -19.46
C ARG A 18 -2.39 4.95 -18.96
N LYS A 19 -2.47 3.82 -18.27
CA LYS A 19 -3.70 3.40 -17.58
C LYS A 19 -3.53 3.67 -16.08
N ALA A 20 -4.51 4.33 -15.49
CA ALA A 20 -4.59 4.45 -14.04
C ALA A 20 -5.12 3.14 -13.46
N ILE A 21 -4.43 2.64 -12.46
CA ILE A 21 -4.73 1.38 -11.78
C ILE A 21 -4.78 1.69 -10.29
N PHE A 22 -5.84 1.26 -9.63
CA PHE A 22 -5.96 1.33 -8.19
C PHE A 22 -5.41 0.05 -7.58
N ILE A 23 -4.47 0.17 -6.64
CA ILE A 23 -3.82 -0.95 -5.95
C ILE A 23 -4.16 -0.85 -4.47
N THR A 24 -4.58 -1.97 -3.88
CA THR A 24 -4.91 -2.08 -2.46
C THR A 24 -4.64 -3.51 -1.98
N ASN A 25 -4.99 -3.80 -0.73
CA ASN A 25 -4.96 -5.17 -0.24
C ASN A 25 -6.19 -5.94 -0.67
N LYS A 26 -6.02 -7.24 -0.87
CA LYS A 26 -7.08 -8.19 -1.23
C LYS A 26 -8.18 -8.22 -0.17
N HIS A 27 -7.82 -8.28 1.13
CA HIS A 27 -8.78 -8.30 2.24
C HIS A 27 -9.67 -7.03 2.30
N VAL A 28 -9.25 -5.91 1.72
CA VAL A 28 -10.05 -4.68 1.64
C VAL A 28 -11.22 -4.82 0.67
N LEU A 29 -11.05 -5.63 -0.39
CA LEU A 29 -12.06 -5.83 -1.42
C LEU A 29 -12.90 -7.09 -1.18
N GLU A 30 -12.34 -8.11 -0.55
CA GLU A 30 -13.01 -9.38 -0.30
C GLU A 30 -14.28 -9.22 0.54
N GLY A 31 -15.33 -9.97 0.17
CA GLY A 31 -16.61 -9.96 0.87
C GLY A 31 -17.51 -8.77 0.54
N ASN A 32 -17.01 -7.78 -0.22
CA ASN A 32 -17.80 -6.62 -0.64
C ASN A 32 -18.27 -6.77 -2.09
N ASP A 33 -19.46 -6.27 -2.39
CA ASP A 33 -19.98 -6.15 -3.77
C ASP A 33 -19.68 -4.76 -4.35
N THR A 34 -19.54 -3.77 -3.49
CA THR A 34 -19.29 -2.38 -3.84
C THR A 34 -18.43 -1.73 -2.74
N ILE A 35 -17.48 -0.90 -3.13
CA ILE A 35 -16.72 -0.02 -2.24
C ILE A 35 -16.93 1.44 -2.65
N VAL A 36 -16.76 2.35 -1.72
CA VAL A 36 -16.79 3.80 -2.00
C VAL A 36 -15.37 4.30 -2.18
N LEU A 37 -15.09 4.84 -3.36
CA LEU A 37 -13.85 5.55 -3.66
C LEU A 37 -14.05 7.04 -3.35
N ARG A 38 -13.26 7.59 -2.42
CA ARG A 38 -13.31 8.99 -2.07
C ARG A 38 -12.04 9.70 -2.53
N LEU A 39 -12.19 10.63 -3.47
CA LEU A 39 -11.09 11.33 -4.13
C LEU A 39 -11.33 12.85 -4.11
N ASN A 40 -10.25 13.62 -4.05
CA ASN A 40 -10.33 15.07 -4.20
C ASN A 40 -10.72 15.47 -5.62
N ARG A 41 -11.42 16.60 -5.76
CA ARG A 41 -11.66 17.26 -7.04
C ARG A 41 -10.65 18.37 -7.26
N LYS A 42 -10.29 18.60 -8.52
CA LYS A 42 -9.40 19.70 -8.92
C LYS A 42 -9.91 21.05 -8.43
N GLU A 43 -8.99 22.00 -8.31
CA GLU A 43 -9.31 23.39 -7.93
C GLU A 43 -10.00 23.49 -6.55
N ASN A 44 -9.71 22.55 -5.65
CA ASN A 44 -10.30 22.51 -4.30
C ASN A 44 -11.84 22.48 -4.28
N LYS A 45 -12.47 21.91 -5.32
CA LYS A 45 -13.94 21.79 -5.42
C LYS A 45 -14.54 20.72 -4.47
N GLY A 46 -13.81 20.33 -3.43
CA GLY A 46 -14.23 19.33 -2.45
C GLY A 46 -13.85 17.90 -2.86
N VAL A 47 -14.66 16.95 -2.43
CA VAL A 47 -14.42 15.51 -2.66
C VAL A 47 -15.52 14.91 -3.53
N SER A 48 -15.17 13.88 -4.28
CA SER A 48 -16.09 13.01 -5.00
C SER A 48 -16.10 11.64 -4.31
N GLU A 49 -17.28 11.14 -4.02
CA GLU A 49 -17.51 9.79 -3.49
C GLU A 49 -18.15 8.95 -4.58
N ILE A 50 -17.55 7.82 -4.88
CA ILE A 50 -17.84 7.06 -6.08
C ILE A 50 -18.02 5.61 -5.72
N ASP A 51 -19.16 5.04 -6.06
CA ASP A 51 -19.42 3.63 -5.92
C ASP A 51 -18.64 2.84 -6.98
N ALA A 52 -17.67 2.07 -6.54
CA ALA A 52 -16.94 1.13 -7.38
C ALA A 52 -17.52 -0.28 -7.17
N HIS A 53 -18.22 -0.78 -8.19
CA HIS A 53 -18.72 -2.15 -8.18
C HIS A 53 -17.54 -3.10 -8.33
N LEU A 54 -17.50 -4.11 -7.45
CA LEU A 54 -16.44 -5.12 -7.42
C LEU A 54 -16.85 -6.42 -8.12
N LYS A 55 -18.13 -6.56 -8.48
CA LYS A 55 -18.68 -7.76 -9.12
C LYS A 55 -19.51 -7.42 -10.35
N SER A 56 -19.50 -8.33 -11.32
CA SER A 56 -20.43 -8.37 -12.44
C SER A 56 -21.02 -9.78 -12.52
N GLY A 57 -22.20 -9.94 -11.95
CA GLY A 57 -22.77 -11.27 -11.73
C GLY A 57 -21.95 -12.06 -10.70
N VAL A 58 -21.36 -13.19 -11.14
CA VAL A 58 -20.48 -14.02 -10.30
C VAL A 58 -19.00 -13.65 -10.41
N ASP A 59 -18.63 -12.83 -11.40
CA ASP A 59 -17.25 -12.49 -11.70
C ASP A 59 -16.77 -11.27 -10.93
N ASN A 60 -15.55 -11.35 -10.38
CA ASN A 60 -14.87 -10.22 -9.79
C ASN A 60 -14.33 -9.26 -10.88
N LEU A 61 -14.54 -7.96 -10.66
CA LEU A 61 -14.02 -6.88 -11.52
C LEU A 61 -12.63 -6.41 -11.11
N TYR A 62 -12.03 -7.03 -10.10
CA TYR A 62 -10.68 -6.76 -9.63
C TYR A 62 -9.81 -8.02 -9.77
N PHE A 63 -8.51 -7.81 -9.72
CA PHE A 63 -7.50 -8.86 -9.81
C PHE A 63 -6.78 -9.00 -8.50
N VAL A 64 -6.51 -10.23 -8.11
CA VAL A 64 -5.69 -10.55 -6.94
C VAL A 64 -4.38 -11.20 -7.39
N HIS A 65 -3.37 -11.09 -6.56
CA HIS A 65 -2.14 -11.81 -6.76
C HIS A 65 -2.39 -13.33 -6.74
N PRO A 66 -1.76 -14.13 -7.64
CA PRO A 66 -2.01 -15.58 -7.72
C PRO A 66 -1.49 -16.36 -6.51
N ASP A 67 -0.48 -15.85 -5.82
CA ASP A 67 0.02 -16.40 -4.56
C ASP A 67 -0.92 -15.96 -3.42
N ASN A 68 -1.47 -16.93 -2.68
CA ASN A 68 -2.42 -16.66 -1.59
C ASN A 68 -1.80 -15.94 -0.40
N ASP A 69 -0.48 -16.02 -0.23
CA ASP A 69 0.27 -15.35 0.84
C ASP A 69 0.54 -13.88 0.51
N VAL A 70 0.18 -13.44 -0.69
CA VAL A 70 0.31 -12.06 -1.14
C VAL A 70 -1.05 -11.36 -1.14
N ASP A 71 -1.20 -10.43 -0.22
CA ASP A 71 -2.44 -9.68 0.00
C ASP A 71 -2.49 -8.40 -0.86
N ILE A 72 -2.41 -8.58 -2.19
CA ILE A 72 -2.48 -7.47 -3.16
C ILE A 72 -3.64 -7.69 -4.11
N ALA A 73 -4.40 -6.62 -4.35
CA ALA A 73 -5.45 -6.55 -5.35
C ALA A 73 -5.32 -5.31 -6.22
N VAL A 74 -5.78 -5.43 -7.47
CA VAL A 74 -5.74 -4.40 -8.51
C VAL A 74 -7.15 -4.17 -9.05
N LEU A 75 -7.62 -2.93 -8.98
CA LEU A 75 -8.88 -2.49 -9.55
C LEU A 75 -8.61 -1.51 -10.71
N PRO A 76 -9.09 -1.80 -11.93
CA PRO A 76 -8.92 -0.89 -13.07
C PRO A 76 -9.73 0.40 -12.87
N LEU A 77 -9.09 1.55 -13.08
CA LEU A 77 -9.78 2.83 -13.14
C LEU A 77 -10.02 3.23 -14.60
N ARG A 78 -11.26 3.58 -14.91
CA ARG A 78 -11.61 4.04 -16.25
C ARG A 78 -11.14 5.49 -16.45
N GLY A 79 -10.32 5.71 -17.50
CA GLY A 79 -9.73 7.04 -17.75
C GLY A 79 -10.75 8.13 -18.10
N ASP A 80 -11.86 7.74 -18.76
CA ASP A 80 -12.99 8.63 -19.05
C ASP A 80 -13.66 9.16 -17.76
N PHE A 81 -13.76 8.28 -16.75
CA PHE A 81 -14.30 8.60 -15.44
C PHE A 81 -13.45 9.65 -14.70
N ILE A 82 -12.12 9.43 -14.66
CA ILE A 82 -11.18 10.34 -14.01
C ILE A 82 -11.31 11.77 -14.59
N THR A 83 -11.43 11.85 -15.91
CA THR A 83 -11.54 13.14 -16.61
C THR A 83 -12.90 13.79 -16.38
N LYS A 84 -13.98 13.02 -16.44
CA LYS A 84 -15.36 13.50 -16.29
C LYS A 84 -15.62 14.05 -14.88
N GLU A 85 -15.09 13.39 -13.86
CA GLU A 85 -15.26 13.79 -12.45
C GLU A 85 -14.27 14.87 -12.00
N GLU A 86 -13.38 15.33 -12.89
CA GLU A 86 -12.35 16.33 -12.58
C GLU A 86 -11.52 15.94 -11.34
N LEU A 87 -11.15 14.67 -11.23
CA LEU A 87 -10.45 14.16 -10.05
C LEU A 87 -9.02 14.69 -9.97
N ASP A 88 -8.64 15.07 -8.76
CA ASP A 88 -7.27 15.41 -8.38
C ASP A 88 -6.66 14.24 -7.63
N TYR A 89 -5.70 13.56 -8.26
CA TYR A 89 -5.01 12.42 -7.68
C TYR A 89 -3.54 12.40 -8.11
N SER A 90 -2.72 11.85 -7.26
CA SER A 90 -1.33 11.54 -7.57
C SER A 90 -1.15 10.03 -7.67
N ALA A 91 -0.33 9.60 -8.59
CA ALA A 91 -0.06 8.19 -8.81
C ALA A 91 1.44 7.93 -8.98
N PHE A 92 1.88 6.76 -8.53
CA PHE A 92 3.24 6.30 -8.80
C PHE A 92 3.32 5.73 -10.21
N ASP A 93 4.32 6.15 -10.96
CA ASP A 93 4.72 5.45 -12.18
C ASP A 93 5.53 4.22 -11.76
N ILE A 94 4.95 3.02 -11.89
CA ILE A 94 5.59 1.77 -11.43
C ILE A 94 6.93 1.52 -12.14
N ASP A 95 7.09 2.01 -13.36
CA ASP A 95 8.31 1.82 -14.13
C ASP A 95 9.41 2.81 -13.70
N ASN A 96 9.03 4.04 -13.24
CA ASN A 96 9.98 5.13 -12.98
C ASN A 96 10.03 5.60 -11.52
N ASN A 97 8.98 5.41 -10.72
CA ASN A 97 8.87 5.89 -9.35
C ASN A 97 8.75 4.77 -8.32
N ALA A 98 9.05 3.53 -8.71
CA ALA A 98 9.06 2.37 -7.83
C ALA A 98 10.35 1.59 -8.00
N MET A 99 10.88 1.06 -6.92
CA MET A 99 12.10 0.25 -6.92
C MET A 99 11.82 -1.10 -6.26
N ASP A 100 12.25 -2.18 -6.91
CA ASP A 100 12.32 -3.49 -6.28
C ASP A 100 13.43 -3.53 -5.21
N SER A 101 13.41 -4.58 -4.40
CA SER A 101 14.31 -4.72 -3.26
C SER A 101 15.80 -4.68 -3.64
N ALA A 102 16.18 -5.25 -4.78
CA ALA A 102 17.55 -5.22 -5.27
C ALA A 102 17.97 -3.79 -5.68
N SER A 103 17.11 -3.11 -6.44
CA SER A 103 17.35 -1.73 -6.87
C SER A 103 17.39 -0.76 -5.69
N LEU A 104 16.61 -1.00 -4.63
CA LEU A 104 16.64 -0.21 -3.40
C LEU A 104 18.00 -0.32 -2.72
N ARG A 105 18.53 -1.55 -2.53
CA ARG A 105 19.87 -1.75 -1.95
C ARG A 105 20.96 -1.14 -2.82
N ASP A 106 20.88 -1.30 -4.13
CA ASP A 106 21.83 -0.68 -5.07
C ASP A 106 21.78 0.85 -5.00
N ALA A 107 20.64 1.44 -4.68
CA ALA A 107 20.47 2.86 -4.45
C ALA A 107 20.92 3.33 -3.04
N GLY A 108 21.34 2.40 -2.17
CA GLY A 108 21.77 2.69 -0.81
C GLY A 108 20.64 2.75 0.22
N VAL A 109 19.47 2.21 -0.13
CA VAL A 109 18.36 2.02 0.82
C VAL A 109 18.54 0.67 1.51
N ASP A 110 18.79 0.71 2.81
CA ASP A 110 19.08 -0.46 3.64
C ASP A 110 18.37 -0.31 5.00
N GLU A 111 18.61 -1.22 5.93
CA GLU A 111 18.10 -1.12 7.29
C GLU A 111 18.47 0.23 7.92
N GLY A 112 17.50 0.88 8.54
CA GLY A 112 17.62 2.23 9.10
C GLY A 112 17.33 3.36 8.11
N ALA A 113 17.19 3.10 6.81
CA ALA A 113 16.79 4.12 5.83
C ALA A 113 15.40 4.66 6.15
N LEU A 114 15.26 5.99 6.12
CA LEU A 114 14.00 6.65 6.47
C LEU A 114 12.95 6.48 5.36
N VAL A 115 11.72 6.22 5.80
CA VAL A 115 10.57 6.06 4.91
C VAL A 115 9.36 6.86 5.43
N HIS A 116 8.45 7.18 4.52
CA HIS A 116 7.14 7.72 4.86
C HIS A 116 6.04 6.73 4.48
N MET A 117 5.04 6.60 5.35
CA MET A 117 3.76 5.96 5.05
C MET A 117 2.72 7.05 4.85
N LEU A 118 1.97 6.96 3.76
CA LEU A 118 0.87 7.87 3.46
C LEU A 118 -0.44 7.10 3.57
N GLY A 119 -1.24 7.38 4.59
CA GLY A 119 -2.42 6.57 4.86
C GLY A 119 -3.53 7.29 5.59
N PHE A 120 -4.59 6.53 5.91
CA PHE A 120 -5.76 7.02 6.64
C PHE A 120 -6.00 6.18 7.89
N PRO A 121 -5.08 6.23 8.88
CA PRO A 121 -5.24 5.43 10.09
C PRO A 121 -6.60 5.72 10.74
N MET A 122 -7.29 4.64 11.14
CA MET A 122 -8.61 4.71 11.80
C MET A 122 -9.67 5.47 10.98
N GLY A 123 -9.51 5.56 9.65
CA GLY A 123 -10.43 6.31 8.79
C GLY A 123 -10.43 7.82 9.00
N LEU A 124 -9.35 8.39 9.55
CA LEU A 124 -9.25 9.82 9.80
C LEU A 124 -9.16 10.58 8.47
N VAL A 125 -10.27 11.19 8.09
CA VAL A 125 -10.39 12.04 6.90
C VAL A 125 -11.11 13.34 7.26
N ASN A 126 -10.82 14.41 6.52
CA ASN A 126 -11.57 15.66 6.64
C ASN A 126 -12.85 15.60 5.78
N SER A 127 -13.89 16.31 6.18
CA SER A 127 -15.14 16.37 5.42
C SER A 127 -14.96 16.98 4.02
N SER A 128 -14.06 17.94 3.87
CA SER A 128 -13.84 18.71 2.63
C SER A 128 -12.68 18.22 1.78
N SER A 129 -11.82 17.32 2.28
CA SER A 129 -10.64 16.84 1.55
C SER A 129 -10.24 15.44 1.98
N THR A 130 -9.64 14.70 1.05
CA THR A 130 -9.01 13.40 1.30
C THR A 130 -7.51 13.57 1.26
N LEU A 131 -6.93 14.00 2.39
CA LEU A 131 -5.49 14.17 2.53
C LEU A 131 -4.94 13.08 3.46
N PRO A 132 -3.94 12.33 3.02
CA PRO A 132 -3.35 11.27 3.83
C PRO A 132 -2.58 11.85 5.02
N ILE A 133 -2.57 11.09 6.10
CA ILE A 133 -1.66 11.33 7.22
C ILE A 133 -0.30 10.75 6.84
N CYS A 134 0.73 11.60 6.88
CA CYS A 134 2.11 11.21 6.66
C CYS A 134 2.72 10.76 7.99
N ARG A 135 3.27 9.55 8.01
CA ARG A 135 4.03 9.01 9.14
C ARG A 135 5.47 8.76 8.71
N LEU A 136 6.40 9.03 9.62
CA LEU A 136 7.82 8.75 9.46
C LEU A 136 8.16 7.43 10.15
N GLY A 137 8.95 6.60 9.49
CA GLY A 137 9.50 5.36 10.01
C GLY A 137 10.83 5.04 9.35
N CYS A 138 11.33 3.84 9.54
CA CYS A 138 12.53 3.36 8.87
C CYS A 138 12.39 1.90 8.42
N VAL A 139 13.19 1.50 7.44
CA VAL A 139 13.33 0.11 7.04
C VAL A 139 13.92 -0.68 8.20
N ALA A 140 13.17 -1.64 8.73
CA ALA A 140 13.64 -2.50 9.82
C ALA A 140 14.35 -3.75 9.30
N ARG A 141 13.91 -4.28 8.15
CA ARG A 141 14.57 -5.41 7.47
C ARG A 141 14.24 -5.43 5.98
N LEU A 142 15.30 -5.46 5.17
CA LEU A 142 15.25 -5.56 3.71
C LEU A 142 16.21 -6.66 3.26
N SER A 143 15.78 -7.92 3.31
CA SER A 143 16.61 -9.05 2.87
C SER A 143 15.86 -9.97 1.92
N ASP A 144 16.57 -10.52 0.92
CA ASP A 144 15.98 -11.45 -0.07
C ASP A 144 15.44 -12.71 0.60
N ALA A 145 16.14 -13.21 1.62
CA ALA A 145 15.69 -14.39 2.38
C ALA A 145 14.36 -14.12 3.09
N GLN A 146 14.23 -12.97 3.74
CA GLN A 146 12.99 -12.55 4.40
C GLN A 146 11.84 -12.42 3.38
N ILE A 147 12.09 -11.77 2.24
CA ILE A 147 11.07 -11.57 1.20
C ILE A 147 10.67 -12.91 0.57
N ALA A 148 11.63 -13.79 0.30
CA ALA A 148 11.34 -15.12 -0.26
C ALA A 148 10.46 -15.95 0.68
N GLU A 149 10.73 -15.90 1.98
CA GLU A 149 10.02 -16.67 3.01
C GLU A 149 8.64 -16.08 3.33
N THR A 150 8.58 -14.76 3.57
CA THR A 150 7.38 -14.11 4.14
C THR A 150 6.63 -13.20 3.16
N LYS A 151 7.18 -12.93 1.97
CA LYS A 151 6.65 -11.96 1.00
C LYS A 151 6.63 -10.51 1.52
N ASN A 152 7.46 -10.21 2.53
CA ASN A 152 7.42 -8.94 3.24
C ASN A 152 8.79 -8.28 3.42
N ILE A 153 8.79 -6.97 3.32
CA ILE A 153 9.77 -6.07 3.94
C ILE A 153 9.19 -5.68 5.30
N LEU A 154 10.05 -5.58 6.32
CA LEU A 154 9.66 -5.08 7.64
C LEU A 154 10.03 -3.61 7.76
N VAL A 155 9.09 -2.81 8.27
CA VAL A 155 9.24 -1.37 8.47
C VAL A 155 8.86 -1.02 9.89
N ASP A 156 9.78 -0.37 10.62
CA ASP A 156 9.50 0.19 11.93
C ASP A 156 8.68 1.46 11.75
N ILE A 157 7.37 1.30 11.88
CA ILE A 157 6.39 2.37 11.74
C ILE A 157 5.07 1.94 12.37
N GLN A 158 4.45 2.85 13.09
CA GLN A 158 3.14 2.60 13.71
C GLN A 158 2.07 2.38 12.63
N ASN A 159 1.59 1.15 12.51
CA ASN A 159 0.52 0.77 11.59
C ASN A 159 -0.78 0.53 12.35
N PHE A 160 -1.85 1.22 11.97
CA PHE A 160 -3.18 1.07 12.56
C PHE A 160 -4.19 0.60 11.51
N PRO A 161 -5.34 0.03 11.94
CA PRO A 161 -6.46 -0.23 11.04
C PRO A 161 -6.77 1.04 10.21
N GLY A 162 -6.97 0.86 8.91
CA GLY A 162 -7.14 1.96 7.99
C GLY A 162 -5.92 2.26 7.11
N ASN A 163 -4.75 1.74 7.45
CA ASN A 163 -3.55 1.88 6.63
C ASN A 163 -3.35 0.74 5.62
N SER A 164 -4.25 -0.24 5.55
CA SER A 164 -4.17 -1.31 4.53
C SER A 164 -4.13 -0.70 3.13
N GLY A 165 -3.15 -1.11 2.30
CA GLY A 165 -2.91 -0.54 0.98
C GLY A 165 -2.15 0.79 0.97
N SER A 166 -1.78 1.34 2.13
CA SER A 166 -0.98 2.57 2.20
C SER A 166 0.40 2.39 1.60
N PRO A 167 0.85 3.29 0.70
CA PRO A 167 2.19 3.24 0.14
C PRO A 167 3.25 3.58 1.19
N ILE A 168 4.34 2.84 1.15
CA ILE A 168 5.60 3.17 1.81
C ILE A 168 6.55 3.73 0.76
N VAL A 169 7.05 4.93 1.00
CA VAL A 169 7.96 5.63 0.10
C VAL A 169 9.26 5.98 0.81
N THR A 170 10.36 5.90 0.10
CA THR A 170 11.66 6.31 0.62
C THR A 170 11.69 7.81 0.84
N ARG A 171 12.42 8.26 1.86
CA ARG A 171 12.74 9.67 2.04
C ARG A 171 13.97 10.01 1.19
N PRO A 172 13.93 11.09 0.40
CA PRO A 172 15.13 11.57 -0.28
C PRO A 172 16.22 11.95 0.72
N GLU A 173 17.43 11.47 0.50
CA GLU A 173 18.62 11.82 1.28
C GLU A 173 19.69 12.36 0.34
N ILE A 174 19.91 13.67 0.38
CA ILE A 174 20.85 14.38 -0.50
C ILE A 174 22.27 14.39 0.10
N ILE A 175 22.35 14.40 1.43
CA ILE A 175 23.62 14.39 2.16
C ILE A 175 23.92 12.96 2.57
N SER A 176 24.96 12.38 1.99
CA SER A 176 25.44 11.06 2.34
C SER A 176 26.79 11.13 3.04
N ILE A 177 27.04 10.20 3.95
CA ILE A 177 28.39 9.97 4.49
C ILE A 177 29.26 9.43 3.35
N SER A 178 30.54 9.78 3.34
CA SER A 178 31.48 9.32 2.31
C SER A 178 31.38 7.80 2.11
N GLY A 179 31.16 7.37 0.86
CA GLY A 179 30.98 5.97 0.49
C GLY A 179 29.54 5.48 0.43
N THR A 180 28.55 6.29 0.85
CA THR A 180 27.13 5.99 0.66
C THR A 180 26.55 6.71 -0.55
N LYS A 181 25.49 6.16 -1.14
CA LYS A 181 24.79 6.78 -2.26
C LYS A 181 23.73 7.75 -1.76
N SER A 182 23.50 8.84 -2.47
CA SER A 182 22.39 9.75 -2.19
C SER A 182 21.16 9.37 -3.00
N LEU A 183 19.98 9.44 -2.36
CA LEU A 183 18.69 9.25 -3.01
C LEU A 183 18.03 10.61 -3.24
N SER A 184 17.94 11.06 -4.49
CA SER A 184 17.47 12.41 -4.83
C SER A 184 15.94 12.55 -4.90
N ARG A 185 15.19 11.46 -4.90
CA ARG A 185 13.73 11.45 -5.02
C ARG A 185 13.09 10.31 -4.22
N SER A 186 11.83 10.50 -3.86
CA SER A 186 11.04 9.45 -3.23
C SER A 186 10.71 8.35 -4.23
N MET A 187 10.85 7.10 -3.80
CA MET A 187 10.53 5.91 -4.57
C MET A 187 9.55 5.05 -3.78
N LEU A 188 8.56 4.49 -4.45
CA LEU A 188 7.67 3.50 -3.85
C LEU A 188 8.46 2.24 -3.52
N LEU A 189 8.39 1.82 -2.27
CA LEU A 189 9.01 0.61 -1.74
C LEU A 189 8.02 -0.56 -1.73
N GLY A 190 6.75 -0.27 -1.45
CA GLY A 190 5.68 -1.26 -1.36
C GLY A 190 4.42 -0.70 -0.75
N ILE A 191 3.48 -1.59 -0.40
CA ILE A 191 2.23 -1.26 0.31
C ILE A 191 2.11 -2.03 1.62
N VAL A 192 1.61 -1.35 2.64
CA VAL A 192 1.33 -1.95 3.95
C VAL A 192 0.12 -2.87 3.84
N HIS A 193 0.19 -4.04 4.49
CA HIS A 193 -0.98 -4.92 4.60
C HIS A 193 -1.28 -5.35 6.04
N SER A 194 -0.28 -5.39 6.92
CA SER A 194 -0.45 -5.90 8.27
C SER A 194 0.63 -5.33 9.20
N TYR A 195 0.68 -5.82 10.44
CA TYR A 195 1.74 -5.58 11.42
C TYR A 195 2.05 -6.86 12.18
N ILE A 196 3.22 -6.93 12.79
CA ILE A 196 3.59 -8.03 13.69
C ILE A 196 2.93 -7.78 15.04
N PRO A 197 2.02 -8.65 15.52
CA PRO A 197 1.43 -8.49 16.83
C PRO A 197 2.41 -8.88 17.95
N TYR A 198 2.35 -8.14 19.05
CA TYR A 198 2.95 -8.54 20.32
C TYR A 198 1.87 -9.13 21.22
N HIS A 199 2.11 -10.32 21.76
CA HIS A 199 1.18 -11.01 22.63
C HIS A 199 1.62 -10.94 24.09
N GLU A 200 0.78 -10.37 24.95
CA GLU A 200 0.95 -10.37 26.38
C GLU A 200 -0.03 -11.37 27.02
N THR A 201 0.51 -12.23 27.90
CA THR A 201 -0.29 -13.27 28.55
C THR A 201 -0.39 -12.99 30.04
N LEU A 202 -1.60 -12.75 30.53
CA LEU A 202 -1.89 -12.64 31.95
C LEU A 202 -2.25 -14.01 32.50
N ARG A 203 -1.63 -14.36 33.65
CA ARG A 203 -1.86 -15.64 34.33
C ARG A 203 -2.38 -15.41 35.73
N ASN A 204 -3.25 -16.31 36.18
CA ASN A 204 -3.66 -16.40 37.56
C ASN A 204 -2.44 -16.81 38.41
N THR A 205 -2.09 -16.02 39.43
CA THR A 205 -0.93 -16.27 40.29
C THR A 205 -1.05 -17.51 41.17
N GLN A 206 -2.28 -18.01 41.42
CA GLN A 206 -2.52 -19.18 42.24
C GLN A 206 -2.60 -20.47 41.43
N THR A 207 -3.29 -20.43 40.27
CA THR A 207 -3.53 -21.61 39.43
C THR A 207 -2.55 -21.73 38.26
N ASN A 208 -1.80 -20.66 37.96
CA ASN A 208 -0.93 -20.53 36.78
C ASN A 208 -1.66 -20.66 35.42
N GLU A 209 -2.98 -20.64 35.45
CA GLU A 209 -3.81 -20.68 34.26
C GLU A 209 -3.79 -19.33 33.53
N ILE A 210 -3.85 -19.37 32.19
CA ILE A 210 -3.99 -18.17 31.36
C ILE A 210 -5.39 -17.59 31.58
N VAL A 211 -5.45 -16.35 32.05
CA VAL A 211 -6.69 -15.62 32.28
C VAL A 211 -7.04 -14.75 31.07
N GLU A 212 -6.04 -14.16 30.44
CA GLU A 212 -6.22 -13.25 29.32
C GLU A 212 -4.98 -13.26 28.42
N VAL A 213 -5.22 -13.18 27.10
CA VAL A 213 -4.16 -12.92 26.09
C VAL A 213 -4.51 -11.61 25.42
N ARG A 214 -3.63 -10.62 25.54
CA ARG A 214 -3.75 -9.32 24.85
C ARG A 214 -2.87 -9.32 23.62
N SER A 215 -3.38 -8.82 22.52
CA SER A 215 -2.63 -8.63 21.29
C SER A 215 -2.44 -7.14 21.07
N GLU A 216 -1.18 -6.70 21.11
CA GLU A 216 -0.79 -5.31 20.95
C GLU A 216 0.00 -5.13 19.64
N ASN A 217 0.01 -3.90 19.13
CA ASN A 217 0.80 -3.55 17.96
C ASN A 217 2.28 -3.39 18.35
N SER A 218 3.17 -4.18 17.78
CA SER A 218 4.61 -4.12 18.06
C SER A 218 5.31 -2.89 17.47
N GLY A 219 4.64 -2.13 16.59
CA GLY A 219 5.25 -1.05 15.83
C GLY A 219 5.93 -1.49 14.54
N ILE A 220 6.01 -2.79 14.25
CA ILE A 220 6.59 -3.31 13.02
C ILE A 220 5.49 -3.60 12.00
N ALA A 221 5.46 -2.83 10.93
CA ALA A 221 4.57 -3.04 9.79
C ALA A 221 5.15 -4.07 8.82
N MET A 222 4.26 -4.86 8.23
CA MET A 222 4.54 -5.81 7.15
C MET A 222 4.13 -5.16 5.82
N VAL A 223 5.07 -5.12 4.88
CA VAL A 223 4.95 -4.39 3.62
C VAL A 223 5.22 -5.34 2.46
N HIS A 224 4.26 -5.51 1.58
CA HIS A 224 4.49 -6.21 0.31
C HIS A 224 5.33 -5.34 -0.61
N PRO A 225 6.50 -5.82 -1.07
CA PRO A 225 7.41 -5.05 -1.91
C PRO A 225 6.87 -4.84 -3.33
N VAL A 226 7.46 -3.88 -4.02
CA VAL A 226 7.06 -3.46 -5.38
C VAL A 226 7.10 -4.59 -6.39
N GLU A 227 8.02 -5.54 -6.28
CA GLU A 227 8.10 -6.69 -7.19
C GLU A 227 6.79 -7.49 -7.23
N LEU A 228 6.14 -7.71 -6.07
CA LEU A 228 4.85 -8.40 -6.01
C LEU A 228 3.71 -7.53 -6.58
N ILE A 229 3.80 -6.21 -6.44
CA ILE A 229 2.87 -5.29 -7.10
C ILE A 229 3.02 -5.38 -8.61
N ARG A 230 4.26 -5.42 -9.13
CA ARG A 230 4.53 -5.56 -10.56
C ARG A 230 3.98 -6.87 -11.12
N GLU A 231 4.12 -7.98 -10.39
CA GLU A 231 3.60 -9.28 -10.80
C GLU A 231 2.08 -9.23 -11.07
N VAL A 232 1.30 -8.73 -10.12
CA VAL A 232 -0.16 -8.67 -10.29
C VAL A 232 -0.57 -7.66 -11.36
N VAL A 233 0.13 -6.54 -11.48
CA VAL A 233 -0.13 -5.54 -12.53
C VAL A 233 0.19 -6.10 -13.92
N ASP A 234 1.25 -6.89 -14.05
CA ASP A 234 1.61 -7.55 -15.32
C ASP A 234 0.55 -8.56 -15.74
N LEU A 235 0.06 -9.36 -14.82
CA LEU A 235 -1.04 -10.29 -15.08
C LEU A 235 -2.31 -9.55 -15.50
N PHE A 236 -2.65 -8.47 -14.81
CA PHE A 236 -3.77 -7.59 -15.17
C PHE A 236 -3.63 -7.04 -16.59
N VAL A 237 -2.46 -6.47 -16.92
CA VAL A 237 -2.20 -5.88 -18.24
C VAL A 237 -2.31 -6.94 -19.35
N LYS A 238 -1.73 -8.13 -19.15
CA LYS A 238 -1.79 -9.23 -20.13
C LYS A 238 -3.23 -9.65 -20.43
N ARG A 239 -4.10 -9.72 -19.42
CA ARG A 239 -5.51 -10.12 -19.60
C ARG A 239 -6.33 -9.08 -20.37
N TYR A 240 -5.97 -7.80 -20.30
CA TYR A 240 -6.69 -6.73 -21.01
C TYR A 240 -6.05 -6.31 -22.34
N GLN A 241 -4.93 -6.94 -22.73
CA GLN A 241 -4.31 -6.74 -24.04
C GLN A 241 -4.72 -7.80 -25.08
N GLY A 242 -5.31 -8.92 -24.66
CA GLY A 242 -5.91 -9.96 -25.50
C GLY A 242 -7.39 -9.69 -25.71
#